data_37202d8502a32e98bd7fcedbd4d44422
#
_entry.id   37202d8502a32e98bd7fcedbd4d44422
#
_cell.length_a   1.000
_cell.length_b   1.000
_cell.length_c   1.000
_cell.angle_alpha   90.00
_cell.angle_beta   90.00
_cell.angle_gamma   90.00
#
_symmetry.space_group_name_H-M   'P 1'
#
loop_
_entity.id
_entity.type
_entity.pdbx_description
1 polymer ?
#
loop_
_entity_poly.entity_id
_entity_poly.type
_entity_poly.pdbx_seq_one_letter_code
_entity_poly.pdbx_strand_id
1 'polypeptide(L)'
;MTNSVRLDARVESLLDRLYEQHTEQGSSMAAYYAERAAGRSPNENWFDDRIHAFLRDKLVALDRPKAEFCYMTCRALRALRIVEVGTSYGVSTLFLASAVRDNAASQEAKTETPSVIATEHEMEKAKIARSHFAEAGLSHLIDLREGDLRQTLIGLEGPIDFALIDIWTSMARPALELVAPRLRSGGVVICDNTQHFRDAYQDYFAFVHDPRNGLRTMTLPFEGGLEFTVKVL
;
A
#
# COMPACT_ATOMS: atom_id res chain seq x y z
N MET A 1 12.56 -15.16 -12.36
CA MET A 1 11.10 -15.48 -12.38
C MET A 1 10.46 -14.67 -13.50
N THR A 2 9.62 -15.26 -14.34
CA THR A 2 8.88 -14.50 -15.35
C THR A 2 7.81 -13.68 -14.65
N ASN A 3 7.74 -12.37 -14.93
CA ASN A 3 6.68 -11.50 -14.42
C ASN A 3 5.32 -12.11 -14.82
N SER A 4 4.46 -12.34 -13.83
CA SER A 4 3.13 -12.94 -14.06
C SER A 4 2.13 -11.94 -14.65
N VAL A 5 2.35 -10.65 -14.40
CA VAL A 5 1.56 -9.52 -14.90
C VAL A 5 2.40 -8.73 -15.90
N ARG A 6 1.83 -8.45 -17.10
CA ARG A 6 2.44 -7.52 -18.06
C ARG A 6 1.74 -6.18 -17.97
N LEU A 7 2.48 -5.17 -17.50
CA LEU A 7 2.08 -3.78 -17.55
C LEU A 7 2.55 -3.11 -18.85
N ASP A 8 2.25 -1.85 -19.02
CA ASP A 8 2.82 -1.03 -20.08
C ASP A 8 4.35 -1.03 -20.00
N ALA A 9 5.05 -1.10 -21.15
CA ALA A 9 6.51 -1.23 -21.20
C ALA A 9 7.24 -0.10 -20.47
N ARG A 10 6.68 1.11 -20.47
CA ARG A 10 7.23 2.27 -19.78
C ARG A 10 7.15 2.10 -18.27
N VAL A 11 6.03 1.57 -17.77
CA VAL A 11 5.83 1.26 -16.35
C VAL A 11 6.75 0.12 -15.93
N GLU A 12 6.84 -0.96 -16.72
CA GLU A 12 7.73 -2.09 -16.44
C GLU A 12 9.19 -1.67 -16.31
N SER A 13 9.69 -0.89 -17.27
CA SER A 13 11.08 -0.40 -17.24
C SER A 13 11.37 0.46 -16.01
N LEU A 14 10.43 1.27 -15.58
CA LEU A 14 10.57 2.05 -14.35
C LEU A 14 10.55 1.14 -13.10
N LEU A 15 9.62 0.20 -13.04
CA LEU A 15 9.52 -0.75 -11.92
C LEU A 15 10.78 -1.60 -11.77
N ASP A 16 11.36 -2.07 -12.88
CA ASP A 16 12.59 -2.85 -12.85
C ASP A 16 13.74 -2.06 -12.23
N ARG A 17 13.92 -0.78 -12.59
CA ARG A 17 14.91 0.09 -11.96
C ARG A 17 14.64 0.34 -10.47
N LEU A 18 13.37 0.50 -10.09
CA LEU A 18 13.01 0.74 -8.69
C LEU A 18 13.25 -0.52 -7.83
N TYR A 19 12.94 -1.71 -8.33
CA TYR A 19 13.24 -2.95 -7.63
C TYR A 19 14.75 -3.23 -7.58
N GLU A 20 15.53 -2.87 -8.61
CA GLU A 20 16.97 -2.93 -8.57
C GLU A 20 17.53 -1.99 -7.49
N GLN A 21 17.10 -0.74 -7.43
CA GLN A 21 17.46 0.22 -6.39
C GLN A 21 17.08 -0.29 -4.99
N HIS A 22 15.90 -0.90 -4.83
CA HIS A 22 15.47 -1.51 -3.57
C HIS A 22 16.42 -2.64 -3.16
N THR A 23 16.82 -3.49 -4.11
CA THR A 23 17.75 -4.60 -3.88
C THR A 23 19.15 -4.11 -3.49
N GLU A 24 19.65 -3.05 -4.12
CA GLU A 24 20.95 -2.43 -3.79
C GLU A 24 20.98 -1.90 -2.35
N GLN A 25 19.85 -1.41 -1.83
CA GLN A 25 19.73 -0.97 -0.43
C GLN A 25 19.64 -2.13 0.56
N GLY A 26 19.31 -3.33 0.09
CA GLY A 26 19.02 -4.51 0.93
C GLY A 26 20.12 -4.86 1.91
N SER A 27 21.40 -4.79 1.50
CA SER A 27 22.53 -5.11 2.38
C SER A 27 22.68 -4.11 3.54
N SER A 28 22.48 -2.81 3.28
CA SER A 28 22.55 -1.76 4.31
C SER A 28 21.36 -1.85 5.27
N MET A 29 20.17 -2.17 4.76
CA MET A 29 18.98 -2.39 5.57
C MET A 29 19.13 -3.63 6.46
N ALA A 30 19.61 -4.75 5.91
CA ALA A 30 19.86 -5.98 6.65
C ALA A 30 20.90 -5.78 7.77
N ALA A 31 21.99 -5.06 7.49
CA ALA A 31 23.00 -4.72 8.50
C ALA A 31 22.41 -3.88 9.64
N TYR A 32 21.64 -2.85 9.32
CA TYR A 32 20.96 -2.02 10.31
C TYR A 32 19.98 -2.81 11.17
N TYR A 33 19.17 -3.68 10.56
CA TYR A 33 18.23 -4.53 11.29
C TYR A 33 18.93 -5.54 12.20
N ALA A 34 20.04 -6.15 11.73
CA ALA A 34 20.84 -7.09 12.53
C ALA A 34 21.47 -6.39 13.75
N GLU A 35 22.08 -5.21 13.56
CA GLU A 35 22.65 -4.41 14.65
C GLU A 35 21.59 -4.04 15.68
N ARG A 36 20.44 -3.56 15.20
CA ARG A 36 19.31 -3.18 16.04
C ARG A 36 18.75 -4.37 16.83
N ALA A 37 18.63 -5.53 16.20
CA ALA A 37 18.17 -6.75 16.87
C ALA A 37 19.15 -7.22 17.96
N ALA A 38 20.45 -7.14 17.72
CA ALA A 38 21.49 -7.54 18.67
C ALA A 38 21.53 -6.63 19.92
N GLY A 39 21.25 -5.32 19.77
CA GLY A 39 21.28 -4.34 20.87
C GLY A 39 19.93 -4.14 21.60
N ARG A 40 18.88 -4.85 21.20
CA ARG A 40 17.52 -4.58 21.67
C ARG A 40 17.16 -5.34 22.95
N SER A 41 16.53 -4.62 23.89
CA SER A 41 15.84 -5.22 25.03
C SER A 41 14.49 -5.82 24.61
N PRO A 42 14.00 -6.91 25.23
CA PRO A 42 12.75 -7.58 24.86
C PRO A 42 11.51 -6.67 24.85
N ASN A 43 11.51 -5.61 25.66
CA ASN A 43 10.39 -4.67 25.81
C ASN A 43 10.58 -3.36 25.01
N GLU A 44 11.65 -3.24 24.22
CA GLU A 44 11.90 -2.05 23.42
C GLU A 44 11.01 -2.01 22.19
N ASN A 45 10.40 -0.84 21.93
CA ASN A 45 9.59 -0.67 20.72
C ASN A 45 10.48 -0.76 19.47
N TRP A 46 10.15 -1.68 18.55
CA TRP A 46 10.85 -1.81 17.28
C TRP A 46 10.67 -0.56 16.40
N PHE A 47 9.48 0.05 16.44
CA PHE A 47 9.10 1.20 15.62
C PHE A 47 9.30 2.52 16.38
N ASP A 48 10.55 2.84 16.74
CA ASP A 48 10.93 4.08 17.37
C ASP A 48 11.46 5.12 16.36
N ASP A 49 11.84 6.31 16.85
CA ASP A 49 12.33 7.40 16.01
C ASP A 49 13.61 7.04 15.24
N ARG A 50 14.41 6.09 15.72
CA ARG A 50 15.66 5.66 15.06
C ARG A 50 15.37 4.92 13.76
N ILE A 51 14.41 4.00 13.75
CA ILE A 51 14.03 3.29 12.51
C ILE A 51 13.32 4.23 11.54
N HIS A 52 12.49 5.15 12.05
CA HIS A 52 11.86 6.18 11.22
C HIS A 52 12.92 7.06 10.53
N ALA A 53 13.91 7.54 11.29
CA ALA A 53 15.01 8.33 10.73
C ALA A 53 15.83 7.55 9.70
N PHE A 54 16.12 6.26 9.95
CA PHE A 54 16.86 5.42 9.02
C PHE A 54 16.11 5.15 7.72
N LEU A 55 14.80 4.93 7.78
CA LEU A 55 13.99 4.60 6.60
C LEU A 55 13.47 5.83 5.85
N ARG A 56 13.70 7.04 6.36
CA ARG A 56 13.19 8.28 5.77
C ARG A 56 13.62 8.47 4.32
N ASP A 57 14.85 8.11 3.98
CA ASP A 57 15.45 8.25 2.64
C ASP A 57 15.60 6.92 1.90
N LYS A 58 14.98 5.85 2.38
CA LYS A 58 15.05 4.54 1.76
C LYS A 58 13.82 4.26 0.91
N LEU A 59 14.05 3.64 -0.23
CA LEU A 59 13.00 3.02 -1.02
C LEU A 59 12.56 1.74 -0.30
N VAL A 60 11.42 1.81 0.37
CA VAL A 60 10.75 0.64 0.93
C VAL A 60 9.64 0.26 -0.04
N ALA A 61 9.87 -0.77 -0.85
CA ALA A 61 8.94 -1.21 -1.87
C ALA A 61 8.14 -2.42 -1.38
N LEU A 62 6.85 -2.43 -1.69
CA LEU A 62 6.05 -3.66 -1.60
C LEU A 62 6.64 -4.71 -2.53
N ASP A 63 6.83 -5.94 -2.06
CA ASP A 63 7.36 -7.04 -2.85
C ASP A 63 6.59 -7.23 -4.16
N ARG A 64 7.31 -7.45 -5.28
CA ARG A 64 6.68 -7.57 -6.61
C ARG A 64 5.51 -8.57 -6.65
N PRO A 65 5.60 -9.79 -6.09
CA PRO A 65 4.47 -10.72 -6.07
C PRO A 65 3.23 -10.18 -5.33
N LYS A 66 3.43 -9.43 -4.25
CA LYS A 66 2.32 -8.78 -3.52
C LYS A 66 1.71 -7.64 -4.33
N ALA A 67 2.54 -6.82 -4.98
CA ALA A 67 2.09 -5.72 -5.83
C ALA A 67 1.32 -6.24 -7.06
N GLU A 68 1.79 -7.32 -7.70
CA GLU A 68 1.09 -8.02 -8.78
C GLU A 68 -0.25 -8.61 -8.30
N PHE A 69 -0.29 -9.16 -7.09
CA PHE A 69 -1.53 -9.64 -6.49
C PHE A 69 -2.53 -8.50 -6.25
N CYS A 70 -2.08 -7.35 -5.78
CA CYS A 70 -2.91 -6.14 -5.64
C CYS A 70 -3.45 -5.70 -7.01
N TYR A 71 -2.61 -5.63 -8.04
CA TYR A 71 -3.04 -5.32 -9.40
C TYR A 71 -4.12 -6.29 -9.88
N MET A 72 -3.89 -7.61 -9.78
CA MET A 72 -4.85 -8.64 -10.22
C MET A 72 -6.16 -8.57 -9.44
N THR A 73 -6.10 -8.28 -8.14
CA THR A 73 -7.30 -8.07 -7.31
C THR A 73 -8.08 -6.86 -7.79
N CYS A 74 -7.42 -5.73 -8.04
CA CYS A 74 -8.06 -4.53 -8.60
C CYS A 74 -8.67 -4.79 -9.98
N ARG A 75 -8.03 -5.60 -10.83
CA ARG A 75 -8.58 -6.01 -12.13
C ARG A 75 -9.84 -6.88 -11.97
N ALA A 76 -9.81 -7.87 -11.07
CA ALA A 76 -10.95 -8.75 -10.79
C ALA A 76 -12.15 -7.97 -10.23
N LEU A 77 -11.90 -6.99 -9.36
CA LEU A 77 -12.91 -6.08 -8.79
C LEU A 77 -13.42 -5.05 -9.79
N ARG A 78 -12.77 -4.86 -10.93
CA ARG A 78 -12.96 -3.72 -11.85
C ARG A 78 -12.85 -2.38 -11.12
N ALA A 79 -11.90 -2.30 -10.17
CA ALA A 79 -11.73 -1.15 -9.29
C ALA A 79 -11.40 0.12 -10.09
N LEU A 80 -12.14 1.19 -9.81
CA LEU A 80 -11.91 2.53 -10.37
C LEU A 80 -11.50 3.53 -9.30
N ARG A 81 -11.85 3.27 -8.04
CA ARG A 81 -11.51 4.15 -6.93
C ARG A 81 -10.76 3.37 -5.87
N ILE A 82 -9.48 3.69 -5.74
CA ILE A 82 -8.52 2.99 -4.88
C ILE A 82 -7.96 3.97 -3.85
N VAL A 83 -7.74 3.49 -2.62
CA VAL A 83 -6.99 4.21 -1.59
C VAL A 83 -5.69 3.46 -1.32
N GLU A 84 -4.59 4.17 -1.26
CA GLU A 84 -3.29 3.65 -0.82
C GLU A 84 -2.80 4.45 0.38
N VAL A 85 -2.39 3.75 1.42
CA VAL A 85 -1.81 4.33 2.63
C VAL A 85 -0.38 3.83 2.77
N GLY A 86 0.58 4.74 2.54
CA GLY A 86 2.01 4.42 2.48
C GLY A 86 2.51 4.28 1.04
N THR A 87 2.75 5.41 0.39
CA THR A 87 3.17 5.45 -1.01
C THR A 87 4.68 5.20 -1.19
N SER A 88 5.51 5.64 -0.24
CA SER A 88 6.97 5.62 -0.38
C SER A 88 7.41 6.26 -1.71
N TYR A 89 8.20 5.58 -2.53
CA TYR A 89 8.60 6.04 -3.87
C TYR A 89 7.59 5.72 -4.98
N GLY A 90 6.42 5.15 -4.63
CA GLY A 90 5.30 4.93 -5.55
C GLY A 90 5.29 3.61 -6.29
N VAL A 91 6.06 2.60 -5.85
CA VAL A 91 6.12 1.29 -6.54
C VAL A 91 4.75 0.62 -6.59
N SER A 92 4.10 0.43 -5.46
CA SER A 92 2.73 -0.13 -5.38
C SER A 92 1.71 0.76 -6.08
N THR A 93 1.84 2.09 -5.95
CA THR A 93 0.97 3.07 -6.62
C THR A 93 0.97 2.90 -8.14
N LEU A 94 2.13 2.59 -8.74
CA LEU A 94 2.24 2.34 -10.18
C LEU A 94 1.44 1.11 -10.63
N PHE A 95 1.42 0.03 -9.83
CA PHE A 95 0.58 -1.14 -10.09
C PHE A 95 -0.92 -0.80 -9.96
N LEU A 96 -1.29 -0.09 -8.91
CA LEU A 96 -2.67 0.31 -8.64
C LEU A 96 -3.21 1.26 -9.71
N ALA A 97 -2.42 2.27 -10.11
CA ALA A 97 -2.80 3.21 -11.16
C ALA A 97 -2.87 2.55 -12.54
N SER A 98 -2.00 1.56 -12.80
CA SER A 98 -2.10 0.73 -14.02
C SER A 98 -3.40 -0.07 -14.05
N ALA A 99 -3.80 -0.68 -12.90
CA ALA A 99 -5.07 -1.40 -12.82
C ALA A 99 -6.27 -0.48 -13.07
N VAL A 100 -6.27 0.73 -12.48
CA VAL A 100 -7.31 1.76 -12.71
C VAL A 100 -7.37 2.15 -14.19
N ARG A 101 -6.23 2.45 -14.82
CA ARG A 101 -6.13 2.77 -16.25
C ARG A 101 -6.76 1.66 -17.11
N ASP A 102 -6.35 0.43 -16.85
CA ASP A 102 -6.76 -0.74 -17.66
C ASP A 102 -8.24 -1.09 -17.44
N ASN A 103 -8.77 -0.84 -16.23
CA ASN A 103 -10.19 -0.97 -15.94
C ASN A 103 -11.00 0.12 -16.64
N ALA A 104 -10.55 1.37 -16.56
CA ALA A 104 -11.22 2.50 -17.21
C ALA A 104 -11.30 2.34 -18.74
N ALA A 105 -10.24 1.78 -19.34
CA ALA A 105 -10.22 1.51 -20.78
C ALA A 105 -11.21 0.40 -21.21
N SER A 106 -11.55 -0.54 -20.30
CA SER A 106 -12.45 -1.66 -20.58
C SER A 106 -13.93 -1.41 -20.21
N GLN A 107 -14.27 -0.25 -19.65
CA GLN A 107 -15.64 0.09 -19.25
C GLN A 107 -16.25 1.09 -20.23
N GLU A 108 -17.41 0.75 -20.81
CA GLU A 108 -18.12 1.60 -21.79
C GLU A 108 -18.78 2.83 -21.15
N ALA A 109 -19.23 2.72 -19.90
CA ALA A 109 -19.86 3.82 -19.17
C ALA A 109 -18.99 4.27 -18.00
N LYS A 110 -18.42 5.46 -18.07
CA LYS A 110 -17.68 6.09 -16.96
C LYS A 110 -18.67 6.83 -16.06
N THR A 111 -19.14 6.16 -15.02
CA THR A 111 -19.97 6.80 -13.98
C THR A 111 -19.14 7.47 -12.88
N GLU A 112 -17.87 7.09 -12.76
CA GLU A 112 -16.93 7.58 -11.74
C GLU A 112 -15.63 8.06 -12.38
N THR A 113 -14.97 9.02 -11.74
CA THR A 113 -13.62 9.45 -12.14
C THR A 113 -12.61 8.44 -11.61
N PRO A 114 -11.91 7.69 -12.50
CA PRO A 114 -10.93 6.70 -12.08
C PRO A 114 -9.78 7.37 -11.34
N SER A 115 -9.44 6.87 -10.14
CA SER A 115 -8.37 7.48 -9.34
C SER A 115 -7.78 6.54 -8.29
N VAL A 116 -6.49 6.73 -8.02
CA VAL A 116 -5.79 6.25 -6.83
C VAL A 116 -5.57 7.42 -5.89
N ILE A 117 -6.18 7.40 -4.71
CA ILE A 117 -5.91 8.35 -3.64
C ILE A 117 -4.78 7.76 -2.80
N ALA A 118 -3.60 8.33 -2.91
CA ALA A 118 -2.37 7.86 -2.27
C ALA A 118 -1.92 8.80 -1.16
N THR A 119 -1.33 8.30 -0.08
CA THR A 119 -0.85 9.13 1.03
C THR A 119 0.61 8.87 1.34
N GLU A 120 1.39 9.94 1.56
CA GLU A 120 2.79 9.87 1.98
C GLU A 120 3.08 10.96 3.02
N HIS A 121 3.74 10.56 4.11
CA HIS A 121 4.10 11.50 5.17
C HIS A 121 5.41 12.24 4.89
N GLU A 122 6.39 11.56 4.31
CA GLU A 122 7.71 12.10 4.01
C GLU A 122 7.69 12.90 2.69
N MET A 123 7.78 14.22 2.77
CA MET A 123 7.65 15.12 1.62
C MET A 123 8.67 14.82 0.51
N GLU A 124 9.90 14.43 0.87
CA GLU A 124 10.92 14.08 -0.13
C GLU A 124 10.57 12.76 -0.85
N LYS A 125 9.99 11.79 -0.17
CA LYS A 125 9.46 10.57 -0.82
C LYS A 125 8.30 10.92 -1.75
N ALA A 126 7.37 11.74 -1.32
CA ALA A 126 6.24 12.18 -2.14
C ALA A 126 6.71 12.89 -3.41
N LYS A 127 7.71 13.75 -3.32
CA LYS A 127 8.33 14.44 -4.48
C LYS A 127 8.94 13.44 -5.47
N ILE A 128 9.67 12.43 -4.98
CA ILE A 128 10.24 11.37 -5.80
C ILE A 128 9.12 10.55 -6.46
N ALA A 129 8.10 10.15 -5.70
CA ALA A 129 6.95 9.41 -6.23
C ALA A 129 6.26 10.18 -7.37
N ARG A 130 6.04 11.49 -7.22
CA ARG A 130 5.46 12.33 -8.30
C ARG A 130 6.29 12.29 -9.58
N SER A 131 7.63 12.26 -9.48
CA SER A 131 8.49 12.14 -10.66
C SER A 131 8.33 10.79 -11.37
N HIS A 132 8.18 9.71 -10.59
CA HIS A 132 7.93 8.38 -11.12
C HIS A 132 6.53 8.28 -11.77
N PHE A 133 5.51 8.89 -11.18
CA PHE A 133 4.16 8.94 -11.78
C PHE A 133 4.16 9.71 -13.12
N ALA A 134 4.92 10.81 -13.19
CA ALA A 134 5.08 11.57 -14.43
C ALA A 134 5.85 10.76 -15.49
N GLU A 135 6.94 10.11 -15.10
CA GLU A 135 7.71 9.21 -15.97
C GLU A 135 6.85 8.06 -16.50
N ALA A 136 6.02 7.45 -15.65
CA ALA A 136 5.08 6.39 -16.05
C ALA A 136 3.90 6.90 -16.90
N GLY A 137 3.65 8.21 -16.94
CA GLY A 137 2.49 8.79 -17.63
C GLY A 137 1.16 8.58 -16.89
N LEU A 138 1.21 8.29 -15.58
CA LEU A 138 0.06 7.94 -14.75
C LEU A 138 -0.39 9.05 -13.79
N SER A 139 0.29 10.21 -13.75
CA SER A 139 0.00 11.30 -12.81
C SER A 139 -1.47 11.74 -12.81
N HIS A 140 -2.14 11.67 -13.95
CA HIS A 140 -3.53 12.08 -14.10
C HIS A 140 -4.55 11.15 -13.39
N LEU A 141 -4.10 9.98 -12.94
CA LEU A 141 -4.89 8.98 -12.21
C LEU A 141 -4.57 8.96 -10.72
N ILE A 142 -3.61 9.77 -10.24
CA ILE A 142 -3.09 9.68 -8.88
C ILE A 142 -3.26 11.00 -8.16
N ASP A 143 -4.06 10.98 -7.07
CA ASP A 143 -4.19 12.06 -6.10
C ASP A 143 -3.25 11.75 -4.91
N LEU A 144 -1.98 12.19 -5.01
CA LEU A 144 -1.01 12.00 -3.92
C LEU A 144 -1.18 13.11 -2.88
N ARG A 145 -1.59 12.73 -1.69
CA ARG A 145 -1.81 13.61 -0.53
C ARG A 145 -0.64 13.50 0.45
N GLU A 146 0.01 14.63 0.71
CA GLU A 146 1.20 14.70 1.56
C GLU A 146 0.83 15.06 2.99
N GLY A 147 1.41 14.35 3.97
CA GLY A 147 1.23 14.60 5.40
C GLY A 147 0.60 13.44 6.16
N ASP A 148 0.10 13.74 7.35
CA ASP A 148 -0.53 12.75 8.23
C ASP A 148 -1.83 12.24 7.62
N LEU A 149 -1.94 10.93 7.45
CA LEU A 149 -3.14 10.28 6.87
C LEU A 149 -4.43 10.63 7.63
N ARG A 150 -4.34 10.86 8.95
CA ARG A 150 -5.48 11.27 9.78
C ARG A 150 -6.03 12.64 9.41
N GLN A 151 -5.25 13.43 8.68
CA GLN A 151 -5.65 14.73 8.13
C GLN A 151 -5.94 14.64 6.63
N THR A 152 -5.06 13.97 5.88
CA THR A 152 -5.15 13.90 4.42
C THR A 152 -6.31 13.04 3.93
N LEU A 153 -6.81 12.10 4.75
CA LEU A 153 -7.98 11.29 4.44
C LEU A 153 -9.28 11.81 5.10
N ILE A 154 -9.24 12.98 5.79
CA ILE A 154 -10.48 13.65 6.21
C ILE A 154 -11.31 13.99 4.96
N GLY A 155 -12.61 13.69 5.01
CA GLY A 155 -13.49 13.92 3.87
C GLY A 155 -13.32 12.94 2.73
N LEU A 156 -12.64 11.80 2.97
CA LEU A 156 -12.59 10.71 2.00
C LEU A 156 -14.02 10.30 1.61
N GLU A 157 -14.33 10.44 0.34
CA GLU A 157 -15.62 10.06 -0.21
C GLU A 157 -15.57 8.61 -0.73
N GLY A 158 -16.69 7.92 -0.67
CA GLY A 158 -16.88 6.59 -1.25
C GLY A 158 -17.77 6.63 -2.48
N PRO A 159 -18.06 5.48 -3.08
CA PRO A 159 -17.57 4.15 -2.68
C PRO A 159 -16.12 3.91 -3.06
N ILE A 160 -15.40 3.18 -2.20
CA ILE A 160 -14.03 2.70 -2.45
C ILE A 160 -14.10 1.21 -2.85
N ASP A 161 -13.41 0.86 -3.92
CA ASP A 161 -13.36 -0.52 -4.42
C ASP A 161 -12.28 -1.36 -3.74
N PHE A 162 -11.13 -0.72 -3.52
CA PHE A 162 -9.93 -1.39 -3.02
C PHE A 162 -9.11 -0.42 -2.17
N ALA A 163 -8.48 -0.93 -1.12
CA ALA A 163 -7.47 -0.21 -0.37
C ALA A 163 -6.23 -1.06 -0.10
N LEU A 164 -5.06 -0.42 -0.19
CA LEU A 164 -3.78 -0.98 0.26
C LEU A 164 -3.32 -0.19 1.50
N ILE A 165 -3.02 -0.91 2.57
CA ILE A 165 -2.44 -0.37 3.82
C ILE A 165 -1.04 -0.98 3.96
N ASP A 166 -0.02 -0.22 3.60
CA ASP A 166 1.39 -0.58 3.71
C ASP A 166 2.14 0.54 4.42
N ILE A 167 1.95 0.62 5.73
CA ILE A 167 2.41 1.73 6.56
C ILE A 167 2.88 1.21 7.93
N TRP A 168 3.47 2.09 8.73
CA TRP A 168 3.82 1.81 10.12
C TRP A 168 2.68 1.15 10.88
N THR A 169 2.97 0.08 11.61
CA THR A 169 1.96 -0.75 12.29
C THR A 169 1.00 0.05 13.17
N SER A 170 1.51 1.08 13.87
CA SER A 170 0.70 1.98 14.70
C SER A 170 -0.33 2.80 13.92
N MET A 171 -0.14 2.96 12.62
CA MET A 171 -1.02 3.73 11.74
C MET A 171 -1.99 2.85 10.93
N ALA A 172 -1.80 1.53 10.93
CA ALA A 172 -2.66 0.62 10.16
C ALA A 172 -4.12 0.62 10.67
N ARG A 173 -4.34 0.62 11.98
CA ARG A 173 -5.67 0.72 12.57
C ARG A 173 -6.34 2.08 12.26
N PRO A 174 -5.71 3.25 12.47
CA PRO A 174 -6.25 4.55 12.06
C PRO A 174 -6.60 4.62 10.57
N ALA A 175 -5.74 4.07 9.70
CA ALA A 175 -6.01 4.00 8.27
C ALA A 175 -7.28 3.19 7.96
N LEU A 176 -7.40 2.01 8.55
CA LEU A 176 -8.56 1.14 8.34
C LEU A 176 -9.86 1.79 8.82
N GLU A 177 -9.85 2.49 9.94
CA GLU A 177 -11.02 3.22 10.47
C GLU A 177 -11.52 4.33 9.53
N LEU A 178 -10.61 4.97 8.80
CA LEU A 178 -10.96 5.99 7.81
C LEU A 178 -11.50 5.38 6.51
N VAL A 179 -10.95 4.25 6.08
CA VAL A 179 -11.26 3.62 4.79
C VAL A 179 -12.47 2.68 4.86
N ALA A 180 -12.56 1.83 5.89
CA ALA A 180 -13.58 0.76 5.97
C ALA A 180 -15.03 1.24 5.87
N PRO A 181 -15.42 2.41 6.43
CA PRO A 181 -16.78 2.94 6.28
C PRO A 181 -17.10 3.40 4.85
N ARG A 182 -16.09 3.58 4.01
CA ARG A 182 -16.21 4.06 2.62
C ARG A 182 -16.09 2.94 1.59
N LEU A 183 -15.70 1.73 2.01
CA LEU A 183 -15.69 0.56 1.15
C LEU A 183 -17.10 0.20 0.72
N ARG A 184 -17.27 -0.08 -0.57
CA ARG A 184 -18.50 -0.73 -1.03
C ARG A 184 -18.61 -2.16 -0.56
N SER A 185 -19.78 -2.74 -0.60
CA SER A 185 -19.95 -4.19 -0.42
C SER A 185 -19.12 -4.96 -1.47
N GLY A 186 -18.39 -5.97 -1.06
CA GLY A 186 -17.40 -6.69 -1.88
C GLY A 186 -16.10 -5.93 -2.13
N GLY A 187 -15.94 -4.71 -1.61
CA GLY A 187 -14.66 -3.98 -1.63
C GLY A 187 -13.62 -4.68 -0.76
N VAL A 188 -12.35 -4.53 -1.12
CA VAL A 188 -11.23 -5.25 -0.51
C VAL A 188 -10.25 -4.29 0.13
N VAL A 189 -9.75 -4.65 1.32
CA VAL A 189 -8.56 -4.06 1.93
C VAL A 189 -7.46 -5.10 1.97
N ILE A 190 -6.26 -4.71 1.56
CA ILE A 190 -5.04 -5.48 1.77
C ILE A 190 -4.15 -4.72 2.75
N CYS A 191 -3.64 -5.43 3.78
CA CYS A 191 -2.67 -4.88 4.71
C CYS A 191 -1.41 -5.74 4.72
N ASP A 192 -0.23 -5.11 4.54
CA ASP A 192 1.04 -5.84 4.46
C ASP A 192 1.68 -6.09 5.82
N ASN A 193 2.58 -7.10 5.89
CA ASN A 193 3.43 -7.48 7.03
C ASN A 193 2.67 -7.84 8.32
N THR A 194 1.40 -8.20 8.22
CA THR A 194 0.53 -8.45 9.39
C THR A 194 0.94 -9.66 10.22
N GLN A 195 1.68 -10.62 9.63
CA GLN A 195 2.16 -11.81 10.34
C GLN A 195 3.56 -11.60 10.92
N HIS A 196 4.42 -10.86 10.21
CA HIS A 196 5.76 -10.57 10.69
C HIS A 196 5.75 -9.73 11.98
N PHE A 197 4.79 -8.79 12.08
CA PHE A 197 4.62 -7.90 13.23
C PHE A 197 3.30 -8.13 13.97
N ARG A 198 2.84 -9.38 14.06
CA ARG A 198 1.50 -9.71 14.56
C ARG A 198 1.12 -9.05 15.88
N ASP A 199 2.07 -8.98 16.82
CA ASP A 199 1.81 -8.37 18.13
C ASP A 199 1.57 -6.85 18.03
N ALA A 200 2.19 -6.19 17.07
CA ALA A 200 1.98 -4.76 16.81
C ALA A 200 0.67 -4.47 16.03
N TYR A 201 0.06 -5.51 15.43
CA TYR A 201 -1.22 -5.40 14.72
C TYR A 201 -2.45 -5.81 15.55
N GLN A 202 -2.33 -6.02 16.87
CA GLN A 202 -3.46 -6.47 17.71
C GLN A 202 -4.69 -5.56 17.58
N ASP A 203 -4.51 -4.25 17.60
CA ASP A 203 -5.61 -3.30 17.47
C ASP A 203 -6.25 -3.33 16.07
N TYR A 204 -5.45 -3.52 15.02
CA TYR A 204 -5.95 -3.73 13.66
C TYR A 204 -6.83 -4.98 13.59
N PHE A 205 -6.35 -6.11 14.09
CA PHE A 205 -7.11 -7.36 14.12
C PHE A 205 -8.37 -7.27 14.99
N ALA A 206 -8.31 -6.56 16.13
CA ALA A 206 -9.49 -6.32 16.96
C ALA A 206 -10.60 -5.60 16.18
N PHE A 207 -10.23 -4.64 15.30
CA PHE A 207 -11.20 -3.96 14.44
C PHE A 207 -11.75 -4.88 13.35
N VAL A 208 -10.88 -5.59 12.65
CA VAL A 208 -11.27 -6.45 11.53
C VAL A 208 -12.20 -7.58 12.00
N HIS A 209 -11.95 -8.14 13.18
CA HIS A 209 -12.76 -9.23 13.74
C HIS A 209 -14.04 -8.76 14.45
N ASP A 210 -14.22 -7.47 14.69
CA ASP A 210 -15.47 -6.96 15.24
C ASP A 210 -16.60 -7.10 14.20
N PRO A 211 -17.64 -7.93 14.47
CA PRO A 211 -18.70 -8.19 13.51
C PRO A 211 -19.49 -6.94 13.09
N ARG A 212 -19.46 -5.89 13.93
CA ARG A 212 -20.13 -4.60 13.66
C ARG A 212 -19.52 -3.88 12.46
N ASN A 213 -18.25 -4.16 12.14
CA ASN A 213 -17.56 -3.52 11.02
C ASN A 213 -17.88 -4.17 9.66
N GLY A 214 -18.57 -5.31 9.65
CA GLY A 214 -18.98 -5.99 8.43
C GLY A 214 -17.80 -6.43 7.56
N LEU A 215 -16.70 -6.87 8.19
CA LEU A 215 -15.48 -7.30 7.52
C LEU A 215 -15.29 -8.81 7.69
N ARG A 216 -14.65 -9.44 6.70
CA ARG A 216 -14.16 -10.81 6.77
C ARG A 216 -12.74 -10.84 6.26
N THR A 217 -11.87 -11.53 6.98
CA THR A 217 -10.43 -11.50 6.71
C THR A 217 -9.79 -12.86 6.72
N MET A 218 -8.69 -12.98 5.99
CA MET A 218 -7.77 -14.11 6.03
C MET A 218 -6.35 -13.63 5.72
N THR A 219 -5.37 -14.23 6.39
CA THR A 219 -3.96 -13.99 6.09
C THR A 219 -3.52 -14.89 4.93
N LEU A 220 -3.03 -14.29 3.85
CA LEU A 220 -2.46 -15.00 2.70
C LEU A 220 -0.98 -15.32 2.96
N PRO A 221 -0.45 -16.45 2.43
CA PRO A 221 0.88 -16.96 2.73
C PRO A 221 1.98 -16.28 1.91
N PHE A 222 1.93 -14.96 1.79
CA PHE A 222 3.05 -14.16 1.31
C PHE A 222 4.08 -13.96 2.43
N GLU A 223 5.32 -13.67 2.09
CA GLU A 223 6.35 -13.37 3.07
C GLU A 223 5.92 -12.20 3.97
N GLY A 224 6.07 -12.34 5.27
CA GLY A 224 5.59 -11.35 6.26
C GLY A 224 4.07 -11.38 6.50
N GLY A 225 3.31 -12.13 5.71
CA GLY A 225 1.84 -12.18 5.73
C GLY A 225 1.20 -11.00 5.00
N LEU A 226 0.15 -11.28 4.25
CA LEU A 226 -0.67 -10.29 3.56
C LEU A 226 -2.11 -10.49 3.98
N GLU A 227 -2.67 -9.54 4.73
CA GLU A 227 -4.04 -9.66 5.21
C GLU A 227 -5.03 -9.24 4.14
N PHE A 228 -5.87 -10.17 3.71
CA PHE A 228 -6.90 -9.96 2.70
C PHE A 228 -8.26 -9.84 3.40
N THR A 229 -8.84 -8.66 3.35
CA THR A 229 -10.08 -8.33 4.05
C THR A 229 -11.15 -7.87 3.06
N VAL A 230 -12.37 -8.44 3.17
CA VAL A 230 -13.51 -8.10 2.31
C VAL A 230 -14.60 -7.42 3.14
N LYS A 231 -15.18 -6.35 2.60
CA LYS A 231 -16.40 -5.73 3.12
C LYS A 231 -17.61 -6.57 2.71
N VAL A 232 -18.36 -7.10 3.68
CA VAL A 232 -19.50 -7.99 3.41
C VAL A 232 -20.87 -7.35 3.69
N LEU A 233 -20.90 -6.20 4.35
CA LEU A 233 -22.12 -5.45 4.68
C LEU A 233 -21.98 -4.00 4.24
#